data_f67cc6478b08f6b15c3fbd81b0595a89
#
_entry.id   f67cc6478b08f6b15c3fbd81b0595a89
#
_cell.length_a   1.000
_cell.length_b   1.000
_cell.length_c   1.000
_cell.angle_alpha   90.00
_cell.angle_beta   90.00
_cell.angle_gamma   90.00
#
_symmetry.space_group_name_H-M   'P 1'
#
loop_
_entity.id
_entity.type
_entity.pdbx_description
1 polymer ?
#
loop_
_entity_poly.entity_id
_entity_poly.type
_entity_poly.pdbx_seq_one_letter_code
_entity_poly.pdbx_strand_id
1 'polypeptide(L)'
;PLDNIIRVPRKFIVQEEEIVPIERAKKITAESVRHLAQHTNMIAKVEGDDVTPNEILNVFREESFEVYENRFVYTLMQNLIRFIDVRYNVLFNLSDDENMASLKMENESVRGREKITYKLEISAQSGGNDLEDNANADGENASAFQRIERIKKIINEYAHSGFMKELQGCVPVRPPIMRTNAIQKNPNFRACLKLWQFIQSYRDVGYE
;
A
#
# COMPACT_ATOMS: atom_id res chain seq x y z
N PRO A 1 14.31 5.47 0.61
CA PRO A 1 13.88 4.52 1.66
C PRO A 1 12.57 3.81 1.31
N LEU A 2 11.48 4.54 0.98
CA LEU A 2 10.18 3.96 0.61
C LEU A 2 10.31 3.04 -0.62
N ASP A 3 10.97 3.48 -1.67
CA ASP A 3 11.21 2.70 -2.89
C ASP A 3 11.84 1.34 -2.57
N ASN A 4 12.87 1.31 -1.72
CA ASN A 4 13.55 0.07 -1.32
C ASN A 4 12.62 -0.91 -0.58
N ILE A 5 11.72 -0.39 0.27
CA ILE A 5 10.77 -1.23 1.00
C ILE A 5 9.70 -1.77 0.06
N ILE A 6 9.21 -0.94 -0.86
CA ILE A 6 8.17 -1.31 -1.82
C ILE A 6 8.69 -2.38 -2.81
N ARG A 7 9.96 -2.28 -3.23
CA ARG A 7 10.59 -3.27 -4.13
C ARG A 7 10.91 -4.58 -3.44
N VAL A 8 11.32 -4.52 -2.17
CA VAL A 8 11.71 -5.70 -1.39
C VAL A 8 10.96 -5.68 -0.06
N PRO A 9 9.64 -5.95 -0.08
CA PRO A 9 8.83 -5.96 1.12
C PRO A 9 9.18 -7.15 2.01
N ARG A 10 8.93 -6.99 3.30
CA ARG A 10 9.05 -8.12 4.23
C ARG A 10 7.89 -9.09 4.02
N LYS A 11 8.22 -10.37 4.07
CA LYS A 11 7.26 -11.45 3.95
C LYS A 11 7.39 -12.35 5.17
N PHE A 12 6.32 -13.00 5.54
CA PHE A 12 6.35 -14.13 6.45
C PHE A 12 5.58 -15.30 5.84
N ILE A 13 5.92 -16.49 6.26
CA ILE A 13 5.26 -17.70 5.81
C ILE A 13 4.12 -17.99 6.78
N VAL A 14 2.90 -17.97 6.28
CA VAL A 14 1.73 -18.49 6.99
C VAL A 14 1.63 -19.97 6.66
N GLN A 15 1.56 -20.78 7.68
CA GLN A 15 1.29 -22.20 7.53
C GLN A 15 -0.17 -22.42 7.92
N GLU A 16 -0.95 -22.89 6.97
CA GLU A 16 -2.33 -23.31 7.18
C GLU A 16 -2.41 -24.82 7.09
N GLU A 17 -3.13 -25.42 8.02
CA GLU A 17 -3.31 -26.86 8.13
C GLU A 17 -4.78 -27.19 7.95
N GLU A 18 -5.09 -28.02 6.96
CA GLU A 18 -6.44 -28.46 6.67
C GLU A 18 -6.47 -29.99 6.46
N ILE A 19 -7.44 -30.65 7.06
CA ILE A 19 -7.67 -32.07 6.81
C ILE A 19 -8.54 -32.18 5.55
N VAL A 20 -8.00 -32.84 4.55
CA VAL A 20 -8.67 -33.01 3.26
C VAL A 20 -8.69 -34.49 2.83
N PRO A 21 -9.70 -34.92 2.05
CA PRO A 21 -9.66 -36.22 1.39
C PRO A 21 -8.37 -36.37 0.58
N ILE A 22 -7.79 -37.58 0.58
CA ILE A 22 -6.51 -37.85 -0.11
C ILE A 22 -6.50 -37.40 -1.56
N GLU A 23 -7.64 -37.49 -2.24
CA GLU A 23 -7.82 -37.09 -3.64
C GLU A 23 -7.64 -35.57 -3.84
N ARG A 24 -7.84 -34.77 -2.81
CA ARG A 24 -7.69 -33.30 -2.82
C ARG A 24 -6.35 -32.82 -2.31
N ALA A 25 -5.54 -33.74 -1.75
CA ALA A 25 -4.25 -33.39 -1.22
C ALA A 25 -3.30 -32.94 -2.36
N LYS A 26 -2.87 -31.69 -2.31
CA LYS A 26 -1.93 -31.15 -3.31
C LYS A 26 -0.49 -31.59 -3.06
N LYS A 27 -0.12 -31.74 -1.80
CA LYS A 27 1.25 -32.09 -1.39
C LYS A 27 1.24 -32.83 -0.06
N ILE A 28 1.86 -33.99 -0.05
CA ILE A 28 2.08 -34.77 1.18
C ILE A 28 3.44 -34.35 1.76
N THR A 29 3.45 -33.88 2.99
CA THR A 29 4.65 -33.46 3.72
C THR A 29 5.00 -34.46 4.83
N ALA A 30 6.19 -34.36 5.40
CA ALA A 30 6.57 -35.18 6.56
C ALA A 30 5.64 -34.91 7.78
N GLU A 31 5.08 -33.70 7.87
CA GLU A 31 4.08 -33.30 8.88
C GLU A 31 2.75 -34.04 8.64
N SER A 32 2.32 -34.16 7.38
CA SER A 32 1.13 -34.90 6.97
C SER A 32 1.25 -36.39 7.36
N VAL A 33 2.39 -37.02 7.10
CA VAL A 33 2.66 -38.42 7.46
C VAL A 33 2.70 -38.62 8.97
N ARG A 34 3.34 -37.70 9.69
CA ARG A 34 3.39 -37.76 11.16
C ARG A 34 2.00 -37.59 11.77
N HIS A 35 1.19 -36.71 11.25
CA HIS A 35 -0.18 -36.50 11.68
C HIS A 35 -1.01 -37.76 11.43
N LEU A 36 -0.89 -38.39 10.26
CA LEU A 36 -1.59 -39.64 9.92
C LEU A 36 -1.21 -40.78 10.88
N ALA A 37 0.07 -40.89 11.24
CA ALA A 37 0.53 -41.90 12.19
C ALA A 37 -0.06 -41.72 13.61
N GLN A 38 -0.46 -40.51 13.98
CA GLN A 38 -1.11 -40.19 15.24
C GLN A 38 -2.65 -40.33 15.18
N HIS A 39 -3.22 -40.30 13.95
CA HIS A 39 -4.66 -40.29 13.72
C HIS A 39 -5.06 -41.48 12.81
N THR A 40 -4.97 -42.68 13.33
CA THR A 40 -5.23 -43.94 12.59
C THR A 40 -6.67 -44.05 12.09
N ASN A 41 -7.62 -43.29 12.63
CA ASN A 41 -8.99 -43.19 12.13
C ASN A 41 -9.10 -42.60 10.73
N MET A 42 -8.07 -41.95 10.23
CA MET A 42 -7.99 -41.41 8.86
C MET A 42 -7.46 -42.41 7.85
N ILE A 43 -7.10 -43.63 8.32
CA ILE A 43 -6.58 -44.71 7.47
C ILE A 43 -7.75 -45.57 6.99
N ALA A 44 -7.90 -45.70 5.66
CA ALA A 44 -8.91 -46.57 5.04
C ALA A 44 -8.47 -48.02 5.01
N LYS A 45 -7.22 -48.28 4.66
CA LYS A 45 -6.71 -49.62 4.43
C LYS A 45 -5.22 -49.69 4.76
N VAL A 46 -4.79 -50.83 5.27
CA VAL A 46 -3.38 -51.16 5.48
C VAL A 46 -3.14 -52.53 4.79
N GLU A 47 -2.24 -52.59 3.86
CA GLU A 47 -1.81 -53.81 3.16
C GLU A 47 -0.30 -54.00 3.27
N GLY A 48 0.13 -54.80 4.26
CA GLY A 48 1.56 -54.96 4.55
C GLY A 48 2.19 -53.62 5.00
N ASP A 49 3.13 -53.11 4.22
CA ASP A 49 3.79 -51.81 4.48
C ASP A 49 3.08 -50.63 3.82
N ASP A 50 2.06 -50.88 2.99
CA ASP A 50 1.30 -49.82 2.30
C ASP A 50 0.09 -49.35 3.12
N VAL A 51 0.04 -48.04 3.31
CA VAL A 51 -1.06 -47.38 4.04
C VAL A 51 -1.83 -46.48 3.09
N THR A 52 -3.13 -46.76 2.94
CA THR A 52 -4.02 -45.89 2.13
C THR A 52 -4.89 -45.06 3.05
N PRO A 53 -4.68 -43.74 3.16
CA PRO A 53 -5.53 -42.88 3.97
C PRO A 53 -6.82 -42.49 3.22
N ASN A 54 -7.92 -42.24 3.94
CA ASN A 54 -9.10 -41.55 3.44
C ASN A 54 -8.90 -40.03 3.43
N GLU A 55 -8.31 -39.54 4.51
CA GLU A 55 -8.08 -38.15 4.76
C GLU A 55 -6.63 -37.94 5.19
N ILE A 56 -6.09 -36.79 4.87
CA ILE A 56 -4.71 -36.43 5.19
C ILE A 56 -4.62 -34.95 5.56
N LEU A 57 -3.71 -34.62 6.48
CA LEU A 57 -3.35 -33.26 6.77
C LEU A 57 -2.62 -32.64 5.57
N ASN A 58 -3.22 -31.66 4.97
CA ASN A 58 -2.60 -30.85 3.92
C ASN A 58 -2.04 -29.57 4.53
N VAL A 59 -0.74 -29.36 4.37
CA VAL A 59 -0.04 -28.22 4.94
C VAL A 59 0.26 -27.23 3.81
N PHE A 60 -0.45 -26.11 3.85
CA PHE A 60 -0.22 -24.99 2.93
C PHE A 60 0.75 -24.01 3.55
N ARG A 61 1.69 -23.54 2.75
CA ARG A 61 2.60 -22.47 3.14
C ARG A 61 2.44 -21.35 2.14
N GLU A 62 1.85 -20.26 2.59
CA GLU A 62 1.64 -19.07 1.79
C GLU A 62 2.51 -17.92 2.29
N GLU A 63 3.04 -17.13 1.37
CA GLU A 63 3.74 -15.91 1.71
C GLU A 63 2.74 -14.80 1.96
N SER A 64 2.76 -14.21 3.15
CA SER A 64 1.94 -13.07 3.48
C SER A 64 2.80 -11.80 3.62
N PHE A 65 2.29 -10.69 3.09
CA PHE A 65 2.86 -9.36 3.26
C PHE A 65 2.30 -8.62 4.47
N GLU A 66 1.30 -9.18 5.16
CA GLU A 66 0.58 -8.52 6.24
C GLU A 66 1.36 -8.52 7.57
N VAL A 67 2.63 -8.15 7.52
CA VAL A 67 3.45 -7.89 8.71
C VAL A 67 3.23 -6.47 9.22
N TYR A 68 3.42 -6.27 10.52
CA TYR A 68 3.25 -4.98 11.17
C TYR A 68 4.01 -3.84 10.48
N GLU A 69 5.26 -4.09 10.07
CA GLU A 69 6.10 -3.10 9.44
C GLU A 69 5.59 -2.69 8.05
N ASN A 70 5.08 -3.65 7.28
CA ASN A 70 4.47 -3.35 5.98
C ASN A 70 3.16 -2.58 6.14
N ARG A 71 2.33 -2.96 7.11
CA ARG A 71 1.10 -2.23 7.47
C ARG A 71 1.41 -0.81 7.94
N PHE A 72 2.51 -0.63 8.68
CA PHE A 72 3.01 0.69 9.05
C PHE A 72 3.36 1.53 7.82
N VAL A 73 4.11 0.98 6.85
CA VAL A 73 4.45 1.68 5.60
C VAL A 73 3.20 1.99 4.78
N TYR A 74 2.26 1.06 4.69
CA TYR A 74 0.97 1.29 4.04
C TYR A 74 0.22 2.47 4.68
N THR A 75 0.11 2.49 6.00
CA THR A 75 -0.54 3.57 6.75
C THR A 75 0.18 4.90 6.56
N LEU A 76 1.52 4.90 6.56
CA LEU A 76 2.34 6.08 6.27
C LEU A 76 2.03 6.62 4.87
N MET A 77 1.95 5.76 3.86
CA MET A 77 1.62 6.17 2.49
C MET A 77 0.24 6.83 2.40
N GLN A 78 -0.78 6.27 3.05
CA GLN A 78 -2.11 6.87 3.11
C GLN A 78 -2.08 8.28 3.75
N ASN A 79 -1.31 8.45 4.82
CA ASN A 79 -1.14 9.75 5.46
C ASN A 79 -0.34 10.73 4.59
N LEU A 80 0.68 10.26 3.87
CA LEU A 80 1.46 11.07 2.93
C LEU A 80 0.60 11.61 1.78
N ILE A 81 -0.21 10.74 1.19
CA ILE A 81 -1.13 11.14 0.11
C ILE A 81 -2.01 12.29 0.59
N ARG A 82 -2.69 12.11 1.74
CA ARG A 82 -3.55 13.17 2.31
C ARG A 82 -2.76 14.45 2.64
N PHE A 83 -1.58 14.29 3.21
CA PHE A 83 -0.72 15.41 3.58
C PHE A 83 -0.30 16.24 2.36
N ILE A 84 0.02 15.59 1.26
CA ILE A 84 0.45 16.25 0.02
C ILE A 84 -0.73 16.83 -0.74
N ASP A 85 -1.86 16.12 -0.81
CA ASP A 85 -3.05 16.62 -1.49
C ASP A 85 -3.56 17.93 -0.89
N VAL A 86 -3.59 18.04 0.44
CA VAL A 86 -3.97 19.29 1.11
C VAL A 86 -3.04 20.43 0.70
N ARG A 87 -1.72 20.21 0.70
CA ARG A 87 -0.73 21.25 0.38
C ARG A 87 -0.68 21.58 -1.10
N TYR A 88 -0.86 20.59 -1.94
CA TYR A 88 -1.00 20.79 -3.37
C TYR A 88 -2.19 21.71 -3.67
N ASN A 89 -3.35 21.45 -3.04
CA ASN A 89 -4.54 22.27 -3.24
C ASN A 89 -4.35 23.71 -2.74
N VAL A 90 -3.66 23.89 -1.60
CA VAL A 90 -3.35 25.23 -1.08
C VAL A 90 -2.42 25.98 -2.05
N LEU A 91 -1.33 25.36 -2.50
CA LEU A 91 -0.40 25.99 -3.44
C LEU A 91 -1.05 26.21 -4.81
N PHE A 92 -1.90 25.31 -5.26
CA PHE A 92 -2.65 25.46 -6.50
C PHE A 92 -3.59 26.66 -6.45
N ASN A 93 -4.28 26.88 -5.32
CA ASN A 93 -5.17 28.03 -5.14
C ASN A 93 -4.43 29.36 -4.90
N LEU A 94 -3.17 29.29 -4.42
CA LEU A 94 -2.33 30.46 -4.18
C LEU A 94 -1.44 30.83 -5.40
N SER A 95 -1.34 29.92 -6.38
CA SER A 95 -0.61 30.22 -7.61
C SER A 95 -1.46 31.16 -8.49
N ASP A 96 -1.43 32.43 -8.15
CA ASP A 96 -1.85 33.54 -9.03
C ASP A 96 -0.87 33.70 -10.22
N ASP A 97 -0.34 32.59 -10.73
CA ASP A 97 0.42 32.64 -11.98
C ASP A 97 -0.54 33.07 -13.08
N GLU A 98 -0.29 34.25 -13.64
CA GLU A 98 -1.03 34.88 -14.76
C GLU A 98 -1.20 33.94 -15.97
N ASN A 99 -0.63 32.74 -15.92
CA ASN A 99 -0.60 31.74 -16.97
C ASN A 99 -1.49 30.51 -16.71
N MET A 100 -2.21 30.45 -15.58
CA MET A 100 -3.13 29.34 -15.30
C MET A 100 -4.58 29.82 -15.31
N ALA A 101 -5.34 29.43 -16.32
CA ALA A 101 -6.80 29.56 -16.32
C ALA A 101 -7.43 28.23 -15.87
N SER A 102 -8.13 28.23 -14.74
CA SER A 102 -8.95 27.09 -14.32
C SER A 102 -10.43 27.45 -14.41
N LEU A 103 -11.20 26.62 -15.09
CA LEU A 103 -12.65 26.71 -15.14
C LEU A 103 -13.24 25.54 -14.38
N LYS A 104 -13.93 25.83 -13.28
CA LYS A 104 -14.71 24.84 -12.54
C LYS A 104 -16.18 25.12 -12.78
N MET A 105 -16.88 24.17 -13.40
CA MET A 105 -18.32 24.22 -13.58
C MET A 105 -18.95 23.05 -12.83
N GLU A 106 -19.90 23.39 -11.97
CA GLU A 106 -20.77 22.41 -11.35
C GLU A 106 -22.21 22.71 -11.78
N ASN A 107 -22.86 21.76 -12.41
CA ASN A 107 -24.25 21.89 -12.83
C ASN A 107 -25.04 20.69 -12.31
N GLU A 108 -26.23 20.98 -11.76
CA GLU A 108 -27.15 19.97 -11.27
C GLU A 108 -28.37 19.90 -12.24
N SER A 109 -28.64 18.72 -12.72
CA SER A 109 -29.85 18.44 -13.52
C SER A 109 -30.72 17.44 -12.79
N VAL A 110 -32.00 17.77 -12.64
CA VAL A 110 -32.98 16.87 -12.06
C VAL A 110 -33.89 16.36 -13.19
N ARG A 111 -33.86 15.04 -13.42
CA ARG A 111 -34.70 14.40 -14.43
C ARG A 111 -35.54 13.33 -13.76
N GLY A 112 -36.78 13.67 -13.48
CA GLY A 112 -37.71 12.80 -12.75
C GLY A 112 -37.32 12.65 -11.28
N ARG A 113 -36.93 11.43 -10.84
CA ARG A 113 -36.48 11.13 -9.47
C ARG A 113 -34.96 11.09 -9.35
N GLU A 114 -34.22 11.28 -10.44
CA GLU A 114 -32.77 11.22 -10.47
C GLU A 114 -32.18 12.62 -10.48
N LYS A 115 -31.22 12.84 -9.56
CA LYS A 115 -30.39 14.03 -9.49
C LYS A 115 -29.02 13.68 -10.08
N ILE A 116 -28.69 14.34 -11.19
CA ILE A 116 -27.39 14.14 -11.86
C ILE A 116 -26.57 15.40 -11.65
N THR A 117 -25.40 15.25 -11.03
CA THR A 117 -24.45 16.34 -10.83
C THR A 117 -23.31 16.18 -11.83
N TYR A 118 -23.12 17.18 -12.67
CA TYR A 118 -21.99 17.25 -13.60
C TYR A 118 -20.92 18.17 -13.00
N LYS A 119 -19.71 17.64 -12.86
CA LYS A 119 -18.55 18.43 -12.48
C LYS A 119 -17.57 18.44 -13.64
N LEU A 120 -17.32 19.62 -14.18
CA LEU A 120 -16.32 19.85 -15.22
C LEU A 120 -15.22 20.71 -14.62
N GLU A 121 -13.99 20.20 -14.64
CA GLU A 121 -12.81 20.96 -14.28
C GLU A 121 -11.87 20.99 -15.47
N ILE A 122 -11.66 22.17 -16.03
CA ILE A 122 -10.74 22.41 -17.14
C ILE A 122 -9.64 23.30 -16.60
N SER A 123 -8.40 22.83 -16.65
CA SER A 123 -7.22 23.65 -16.40
C SER A 123 -6.45 23.83 -17.71
N ALA A 124 -6.23 25.07 -18.09
CA ALA A 124 -5.37 25.43 -19.20
C ALA A 124 -4.10 26.08 -18.66
N GLN A 125 -2.96 25.52 -19.00
CA GLN A 125 -1.65 26.11 -18.70
C GLN A 125 -1.10 26.71 -20.00
N SER A 126 -0.87 28.02 -20.02
CA SER A 126 -0.16 28.65 -21.10
C SER A 126 1.32 28.29 -21.00
N GLY A 127 1.80 27.37 -21.83
CA GLY A 127 3.21 27.04 -21.90
C GLY A 127 4.02 28.19 -22.44
N GLY A 128 4.66 28.97 -21.60
CA GLY A 128 5.89 29.63 -21.96
C GLY A 128 6.91 28.59 -22.42
N ASN A 129 7.77 28.92 -23.35
CA ASN A 129 8.70 28.05 -24.08
C ASN A 129 9.71 27.19 -23.26
N ASP A 130 9.31 26.61 -22.17
CA ASP A 130 10.19 25.82 -21.27
C ASP A 130 10.08 24.31 -21.50
N LEU A 131 9.93 23.89 -22.76
CA LEU A 131 9.97 22.44 -23.10
C LEU A 131 11.37 21.82 -22.96
N GLU A 132 12.42 22.61 -22.70
CA GLU A 132 13.77 22.08 -22.53
C GLU A 132 14.26 21.95 -21.09
N ASP A 133 13.59 22.54 -20.09
CA ASP A 133 14.08 22.55 -18.71
C ASP A 133 13.52 21.43 -17.81
N ASN A 134 12.68 20.54 -18.33
CA ASN A 134 12.11 19.44 -17.53
C ASN A 134 13.11 18.34 -17.14
N ALA A 135 14.33 18.34 -17.66
CA ALA A 135 15.36 17.38 -17.31
C ALA A 135 16.18 17.77 -16.07
N ASN A 136 16.16 19.05 -15.67
CA ASN A 136 17.00 19.60 -14.60
C ASN A 136 16.21 20.21 -13.41
N ALA A 137 14.97 19.81 -13.20
CA ALA A 137 14.16 20.27 -12.07
C ALA A 137 14.66 19.82 -10.66
N ASP A 138 15.87 19.29 -10.58
CA ASP A 138 16.61 19.06 -9.32
C ASP A 138 17.35 20.32 -8.85
N GLY A 139 17.29 21.42 -9.61
CA GLY A 139 17.94 22.66 -9.26
C GLY A 139 17.22 23.44 -8.14
N GLU A 140 17.99 24.23 -7.42
CA GLU A 140 17.52 25.14 -6.34
C GLU A 140 16.43 26.13 -6.78
N ASN A 141 16.17 26.25 -8.09
CA ASN A 141 15.26 27.22 -8.72
C ASN A 141 13.85 26.68 -9.00
N ALA A 142 13.55 25.39 -8.71
CA ALA A 142 12.21 24.87 -8.90
C ALA A 142 11.22 25.52 -7.93
N SER A 143 10.08 26.00 -8.45
CA SER A 143 9.03 26.59 -7.61
C SER A 143 8.49 25.57 -6.58
N ALA A 144 7.95 26.05 -5.47
CA ALA A 144 7.35 25.19 -4.45
C ALA A 144 6.24 24.32 -5.06
N PHE A 145 5.50 24.84 -6.02
CA PHE A 145 4.46 24.12 -6.73
C PHE A 145 5.04 22.96 -7.56
N GLN A 146 6.07 23.19 -8.37
CA GLN A 146 6.72 22.14 -9.16
C GLN A 146 7.28 21.01 -8.28
N ARG A 147 7.86 21.38 -7.14
CA ARG A 147 8.40 20.39 -6.18
C ARG A 147 7.28 19.50 -5.60
N ILE A 148 6.15 20.08 -5.19
CA ILE A 148 5.05 19.31 -4.63
C ILE A 148 4.34 18.45 -5.68
N GLU A 149 4.21 18.95 -6.91
CA GLU A 149 3.67 18.21 -8.05
C GLU A 149 4.51 16.96 -8.35
N ARG A 150 5.83 17.12 -8.40
CA ARG A 150 6.76 16.00 -8.58
C ARG A 150 6.64 14.96 -7.46
N ILE A 151 6.59 15.42 -6.20
CA ILE A 151 6.40 14.52 -5.05
C ILE A 151 5.06 13.80 -5.14
N LYS A 152 3.99 14.49 -5.51
CA LYS A 152 2.65 13.92 -5.71
C LYS A 152 2.69 12.82 -6.77
N LYS A 153 3.35 13.04 -7.90
CA LYS A 153 3.51 12.05 -8.97
C LYS A 153 4.21 10.79 -8.46
N ILE A 154 5.36 10.94 -7.80
CA ILE A 154 6.13 9.81 -7.25
C ILE A 154 5.31 9.01 -6.23
N ILE A 155 4.59 9.69 -5.34
CA ILE A 155 3.76 9.03 -4.32
C ILE A 155 2.59 8.29 -4.95
N ASN A 156 1.98 8.86 -5.98
CA ASN A 156 0.93 8.17 -6.73
C ASN A 156 1.45 6.90 -7.43
N GLU A 157 2.65 6.94 -8.00
CA GLU A 157 3.29 5.76 -8.56
C GLU A 157 3.48 4.66 -7.50
N TYR A 158 3.95 5.01 -6.31
CA TYR A 158 4.09 4.06 -5.20
C TYR A 158 2.74 3.53 -4.71
N ALA A 159 1.71 4.38 -4.64
CA ALA A 159 0.37 3.99 -4.23
C ALA A 159 -0.25 2.91 -5.15
N HIS A 160 0.13 2.89 -6.42
CA HIS A 160 -0.33 1.91 -7.39
C HIS A 160 0.57 0.67 -7.51
N SER A 161 1.62 0.57 -6.69
CA SER A 161 2.51 -0.59 -6.68
C SER A 161 1.80 -1.88 -6.26
N GLY A 162 2.33 -3.04 -6.67
CA GLY A 162 1.82 -4.35 -6.26
C GLY A 162 1.79 -4.52 -4.73
N PHE A 163 2.84 -4.04 -4.05
CA PHE A 163 2.91 -4.03 -2.59
C PHE A 163 1.73 -3.32 -1.92
N MET A 164 1.32 -2.16 -2.44
CA MET A 164 0.20 -1.41 -1.88
C MET A 164 -1.14 -2.09 -2.16
N LYS A 165 -1.27 -2.77 -3.30
CA LYS A 165 -2.47 -3.55 -3.65
C LYS A 165 -2.64 -4.77 -2.74
N GLU A 166 -1.57 -5.50 -2.45
CA GLU A 166 -1.58 -6.65 -1.53
C GLU A 166 -2.00 -6.27 -0.11
N LEU A 167 -1.69 -5.04 0.32
CA LEU A 167 -2.05 -4.53 1.64
C LEU A 167 -3.40 -3.78 1.64
N GLN A 168 -4.10 -3.76 0.53
CA GLN A 168 -5.41 -3.13 0.44
C GLN A 168 -6.41 -3.86 1.33
N GLY A 169 -7.00 -3.12 2.27
CA GLY A 169 -7.94 -3.68 3.24
C GLY A 169 -7.32 -4.12 4.57
N CYS A 170 -5.98 -4.13 4.69
CA CYS A 170 -5.36 -4.42 5.98
C CYS A 170 -5.68 -3.34 7.02
N VAL A 171 -5.72 -3.72 8.29
CA VAL A 171 -6.00 -2.80 9.39
C VAL A 171 -4.89 -1.77 9.51
N PRO A 172 -5.19 -0.45 9.43
CA PRO A 172 -4.19 0.59 9.58
C PRO A 172 -3.51 0.57 10.95
N VAL A 173 -2.23 0.91 10.96
CA VAL A 173 -1.47 1.04 12.22
C VAL A 173 -1.81 2.37 12.88
N ARG A 174 -2.18 2.31 14.17
CA ARG A 174 -2.51 3.49 14.98
C ARG A 174 -1.33 3.89 15.88
N PRO A 175 -1.17 5.19 16.19
CA PRO A 175 -0.20 5.62 17.20
C PRO A 175 -0.55 5.04 18.58
N PRO A 176 0.46 4.78 19.44
CA PRO A 176 1.90 4.92 19.20
C PRO A 176 2.44 3.79 18.29
N ILE A 177 3.39 4.16 17.41
CA ILE A 177 4.04 3.18 16.52
C ILE A 177 4.95 2.26 17.33
N MET A 178 4.74 0.94 17.22
CA MET A 178 5.59 -0.04 17.90
C MET A 178 7.00 -0.04 17.29
N ARG A 179 8.00 0.05 18.16
CA ARG A 179 9.41 0.02 17.77
C ARG A 179 9.90 -1.42 17.65
N THR A 180 9.48 -2.12 16.60
CA THR A 180 9.98 -3.47 16.33
C THR A 180 11.48 -3.47 15.99
N ASN A 181 12.12 -4.62 16.10
CA ASN A 181 13.54 -4.77 15.74
C ASN A 181 13.81 -4.34 14.29
N ALA A 182 12.85 -4.57 13.38
CA ALA A 182 12.99 -4.18 11.99
C ALA A 182 12.95 -2.65 11.84
N ILE A 183 12.01 -1.98 12.51
CA ILE A 183 11.91 -0.51 12.49
C ILE A 183 13.13 0.14 13.12
N GLN A 184 13.73 -0.48 14.15
CA GLN A 184 14.91 0.06 14.82
C GLN A 184 16.21 -0.16 14.04
N LYS A 185 16.41 -1.34 13.46
CA LYS A 185 17.69 -1.74 12.85
C LYS A 185 17.77 -1.38 11.36
N ASN A 186 16.68 -1.45 10.62
CA ASN A 186 16.70 -1.18 9.20
C ASN A 186 16.64 0.34 8.92
N PRO A 187 17.62 0.90 8.20
CA PRO A 187 17.70 2.34 7.93
C PRO A 187 16.49 2.86 7.15
N ASN A 188 15.89 2.05 6.27
CA ASN A 188 14.73 2.44 5.48
C ASN A 188 13.49 2.61 6.37
N PHE A 189 13.22 1.67 7.29
CA PHE A 189 12.12 1.80 8.24
C PHE A 189 12.33 2.93 9.25
N ARG A 190 13.59 3.18 9.67
CA ARG A 190 13.91 4.35 10.51
C ARG A 190 13.60 5.66 9.80
N ALA A 191 13.91 5.77 8.51
CA ALA A 191 13.57 6.95 7.72
C ALA A 191 12.05 7.11 7.59
N CYS A 192 11.30 6.03 7.38
CA CYS A 192 9.84 6.06 7.39
C CYS A 192 9.28 6.50 8.74
N LEU A 193 9.87 6.07 9.85
CA LEU A 193 9.45 6.51 11.19
C LEU A 193 9.70 8.00 11.41
N LYS A 194 10.85 8.53 10.96
CA LYS A 194 11.13 9.97 11.02
C LYS A 194 10.12 10.77 10.17
N LEU A 195 9.79 10.27 8.99
CA LEU A 195 8.79 10.91 8.13
C LEU A 195 7.40 10.89 8.77
N TRP A 196 7.02 9.78 9.40
CA TRP A 196 5.80 9.69 10.18
C TRP A 196 5.75 10.74 11.30
N GLN A 197 6.82 10.84 12.09
CA GLN A 197 6.94 11.82 13.18
C GLN A 197 6.84 13.26 12.66
N PHE A 198 7.50 13.55 11.53
CA PHE A 198 7.40 14.84 10.87
C PHE A 198 5.95 15.19 10.50
N ILE A 199 5.21 14.27 9.88
CA ILE A 199 3.81 14.51 9.51
C ILE A 199 2.95 14.76 10.75
N GLN A 200 3.16 14.01 11.84
CA GLN A 200 2.43 14.19 13.08
C GLN A 200 2.74 15.55 13.72
N SER A 201 4.02 15.88 13.89
CA SER A 201 4.41 17.17 14.47
C SER A 201 3.89 18.37 13.67
N TYR A 202 3.81 18.22 12.33
CA TYR A 202 3.27 19.28 11.47
C TYR A 202 1.77 19.49 11.67
N ARG A 203 1.02 18.45 12.02
CA ARG A 203 -0.41 18.53 12.36
C ARG A 203 -0.62 19.19 13.73
N ASP A 204 0.25 18.90 14.69
CA ASP A 204 0.13 19.39 16.06
C ASP A 204 0.48 20.88 16.18
N VAL A 205 1.21 21.46 15.24
CA VAL A 205 1.60 22.89 15.25
C VAL A 205 0.51 23.82 14.70
N GLY A 206 -0.66 23.28 14.32
CA GLY A 206 -1.85 24.10 14.07
C GLY A 206 -1.75 25.04 12.86
N TYR A 207 -1.10 24.63 11.80
CA TYR A 207 -1.29 25.26 10.50
C TYR A 207 -2.56 24.67 9.87
N GLU A 208 -3.71 25.09 10.39
CA GLU A 208 -4.99 24.98 9.70
C GLU A 208 -5.13 26.02 8.59
#